data_00d3f95ad15cd2e395541c60cf4b6da1
#
_entry.id   00d3f95ad15cd2e395541c60cf4b6da1
#
_cell.length_a   1.000
_cell.length_b   1.000
_cell.length_c   1.000
_cell.angle_alpha   90.00
_cell.angle_beta   90.00
_cell.angle_gamma   90.00
#
_symmetry.space_group_name_H-M   'P 1'
#
loop_
_entity.id
_entity.type
_entity.pdbx_description
1 polymer ?
#
loop_
_entity_poly.entity_id
_entity_poly.type
_entity_poly.pdbx_seq_one_letter_code
_entity_poly.pdbx_strand_id
1 'polypeptide(L)'
;MERHIISDKATIIEALEKLNLLSGGRMTLVVTDDNGCMCGTLTDGDVRRAFLRGVALCDSVADAMNRNYSALHRGSEIAASLRDMRIRGLRLVPVLDAYNRVVSIIDTHVTRTILPVRAILMAGGKGERLRPLTLTTPKPLLQVGDRAIIDHNIEALASVGISDVTVTVNYLAEQLEEHFSTPVSGVDVK
;
A
#
# COMPACT_ATOMS: atom_id res chain seq x y z
N MET A 1 9.20 3.52 -2.28
CA MET A 1 10.03 2.35 -2.65
C MET A 1 11.48 2.54 -2.19
N GLU A 2 12.17 3.56 -2.63
CA GLU A 2 13.61 3.81 -2.36
C GLU A 2 14.02 3.78 -0.89
N ARG A 3 13.17 4.26 0.01
CA ARG A 3 13.46 4.23 1.45
C ARG A 3 13.67 2.81 2.03
N HIS A 4 13.16 1.78 1.36
CA HIS A 4 13.29 0.38 1.78
C HIS A 4 14.38 -0.39 1.02
N ILE A 5 15.07 0.21 0.04
CA ILE A 5 16.09 -0.46 -0.76
C ILE A 5 17.48 -0.08 -0.23
N ILE A 6 18.38 -1.06 -0.12
CA ILE A 6 19.78 -0.86 0.25
C ILE A 6 20.67 -1.73 -0.66
N SER A 7 21.88 -1.25 -0.95
CA SER A 7 22.88 -2.03 -1.69
C SER A 7 23.42 -3.19 -0.86
N ASP A 8 23.72 -4.31 -1.50
CA ASP A 8 24.41 -5.44 -0.89
C ASP A 8 25.83 -5.10 -0.44
N LYS A 9 26.45 -4.03 -1.00
CA LYS A 9 27.77 -3.50 -0.64
C LYS A 9 27.76 -2.52 0.53
N ALA A 10 26.59 -2.04 0.93
CA ALA A 10 26.46 -1.15 2.07
C ALA A 10 26.89 -1.84 3.36
N THR A 11 27.32 -1.07 4.34
CA THR A 11 27.74 -1.57 5.65
C THR A 11 26.54 -1.82 6.57
N ILE A 12 26.75 -2.62 7.62
CA ILE A 12 25.73 -2.87 8.65
C ILE A 12 25.31 -1.57 9.35
N ILE A 13 26.26 -0.63 9.57
CA ILE A 13 25.92 0.65 10.19
C ILE A 13 24.97 1.47 9.31
N GLU A 14 25.23 1.56 8.00
CA GLU A 14 24.34 2.25 7.06
C GLU A 14 22.95 1.60 7.02
N ALA A 15 22.89 0.27 7.12
CA ALA A 15 21.60 -0.44 7.19
C ALA A 15 20.85 -0.13 8.48
N LEU A 16 21.53 -0.06 9.63
CA LEU A 16 20.91 0.31 10.91
C LEU A 16 20.39 1.74 10.90
N GLU A 17 21.13 2.69 10.35
CA GLU A 17 20.70 4.06 10.17
C GLU A 17 19.43 4.13 9.32
N LYS A 18 19.43 3.39 8.21
CA LYS A 18 18.27 3.33 7.31
C LYS A 18 17.06 2.65 7.96
N LEU A 19 17.25 1.57 8.72
CA LEU A 19 16.20 0.94 9.51
C LEU A 19 15.63 1.90 10.56
N ASN A 20 16.49 2.68 11.23
CA ASN A 20 16.06 3.66 12.22
C ASN A 20 15.19 4.77 11.60
N LEU A 21 15.48 5.22 10.37
CA LEU A 21 14.63 6.16 9.64
C LEU A 21 13.25 5.58 9.28
N LEU A 22 13.11 4.25 9.28
CA LEU A 22 11.83 3.54 9.10
C LEU A 22 11.10 3.31 10.43
N SER A 23 11.63 3.80 11.56
CA SER A 23 11.01 3.66 12.89
C SER A 23 9.58 4.24 12.88
N GLY A 24 8.63 3.49 13.48
CA GLY A 24 7.19 3.78 13.37
C GLY A 24 6.49 3.15 12.15
N GLY A 25 7.24 2.51 11.23
CA GLY A 25 6.75 1.80 10.07
C GLY A 25 7.24 0.35 9.97
N ARG A 26 7.53 -0.09 8.75
CA ARG A 26 8.07 -1.43 8.46
C ARG A 26 9.59 -1.42 8.47
N MET A 27 10.20 -1.88 9.56
CA MET A 27 11.66 -1.98 9.73
C MET A 27 12.22 -3.18 8.94
N THR A 28 12.07 -3.13 7.62
CA THR A 28 12.57 -4.14 6.69
C THR A 28 13.19 -3.44 5.49
N LEU A 29 14.41 -3.84 5.14
CA LEU A 29 15.11 -3.42 3.93
C LEU A 29 15.11 -4.55 2.90
N VAL A 30 15.01 -4.18 1.65
CA VAL A 30 15.21 -5.03 0.48
C VAL A 30 16.63 -4.77 -0.01
N VAL A 31 17.44 -5.82 -0.06
CA VAL A 31 18.83 -5.73 -0.47
C VAL A 31 18.93 -6.02 -1.97
N THR A 32 19.60 -5.13 -2.71
CA THR A 32 19.78 -5.26 -4.16
C THR A 32 21.23 -5.13 -4.55
N ASP A 33 21.61 -5.74 -5.67
CA ASP A 33 22.90 -5.52 -6.32
C ASP A 33 22.91 -4.19 -7.13
N ASP A 34 24.03 -3.91 -7.79
CA ASP A 34 24.20 -2.71 -8.63
C ASP A 34 23.26 -2.66 -9.84
N ASN A 35 22.68 -3.80 -10.25
CA ASN A 35 21.73 -3.90 -11.35
C ASN A 35 20.26 -3.76 -10.87
N GLY A 36 20.05 -3.59 -9.57
CA GLY A 36 18.73 -3.55 -8.95
C GLY A 36 18.08 -4.93 -8.77
N CYS A 37 18.83 -6.02 -8.98
CA CYS A 37 18.36 -7.38 -8.75
C CYS A 37 18.32 -7.67 -7.25
N MET A 38 17.27 -8.33 -6.80
CA MET A 38 17.08 -8.64 -5.40
C MET A 38 18.05 -9.73 -4.93
N CYS A 39 18.81 -9.42 -3.87
CA CYS A 39 19.76 -10.33 -3.24
C CYS A 39 19.24 -10.92 -1.93
N GLY A 40 18.36 -10.18 -1.22
CA GLY A 40 17.86 -10.59 0.07
C GLY A 40 16.97 -9.57 0.74
N THR A 41 16.62 -9.85 2.00
CA THR A 41 15.97 -8.91 2.91
C THR A 41 16.80 -8.75 4.17
N LEU A 42 16.67 -7.60 4.83
CA LEU A 42 17.34 -7.33 6.10
C LEU A 42 16.37 -6.69 7.09
N THR A 43 16.30 -7.26 8.26
CA THR A 43 15.55 -6.74 9.41
C THR A 43 16.49 -6.50 10.59
N ASP A 44 16.02 -5.77 11.62
CA ASP A 44 16.76 -5.62 12.87
C ASP A 44 17.11 -6.99 13.52
N GLY A 45 16.19 -7.97 13.40
CA GLY A 45 16.46 -9.34 13.88
C GLY A 45 17.56 -10.07 13.11
N ASP A 46 17.74 -9.79 11.81
CA ASP A 46 18.81 -10.37 11.00
C ASP A 46 20.16 -9.78 11.42
N VAL A 47 20.23 -8.47 11.65
CA VAL A 47 21.42 -7.78 12.15
C VAL A 47 21.83 -8.33 13.53
N ARG A 48 20.91 -8.48 14.47
CA ARG A 48 21.21 -9.08 15.79
C ARG A 48 21.77 -10.49 15.65
N ARG A 49 21.20 -11.32 14.78
CA ARG A 49 21.71 -12.67 14.53
C ARG A 49 23.09 -12.65 13.88
N ALA A 50 23.38 -11.67 13.03
CA ALA A 50 24.69 -11.49 12.40
C ALA A 50 25.75 -11.14 13.45
N PHE A 51 25.47 -10.24 14.38
CA PHE A 51 26.38 -9.93 15.50
C PHE A 51 26.71 -11.15 16.35
N LEU A 52 25.73 -12.02 16.63
CA LEU A 52 25.97 -13.27 17.37
C LEU A 52 26.88 -14.25 16.60
N ARG A 53 27.02 -14.09 15.28
CA ARG A 53 27.97 -14.85 14.44
C ARG A 53 29.31 -14.15 14.27
N GLY A 54 29.52 -12.97 14.87
CA GLY A 54 30.77 -12.23 14.82
C GLY A 54 30.87 -11.21 13.69
N VAL A 55 29.77 -10.93 12.97
CA VAL A 55 29.74 -9.88 11.93
C VAL A 55 29.87 -8.51 12.61
N ALA A 56 30.75 -7.65 12.08
CA ALA A 56 31.02 -6.32 12.62
C ALA A 56 30.16 -5.22 11.94
N LEU A 57 30.09 -4.04 12.55
CA LEU A 57 29.35 -2.89 12.02
C LEU A 57 29.86 -2.41 10.66
N CYS A 58 31.15 -2.58 10.39
CA CYS A 58 31.79 -2.20 9.13
C CYS A 58 31.67 -3.26 8.03
N ASP A 59 31.18 -4.47 8.37
CA ASP A 59 31.01 -5.53 7.39
C ASP A 59 29.81 -5.26 6.46
N SER A 60 29.77 -6.00 5.35
CA SER A 60 28.74 -5.84 4.34
C SER A 60 27.37 -6.33 4.82
N VAL A 61 26.32 -5.65 4.38
CA VAL A 61 24.92 -6.11 4.49
C VAL A 61 24.74 -7.53 3.96
N ALA A 62 25.51 -7.93 2.94
CA ALA A 62 25.48 -9.27 2.36
C ALA A 62 25.78 -10.40 3.38
N ASP A 63 26.52 -10.10 4.47
CA ASP A 63 26.87 -11.06 5.53
C ASP A 63 25.76 -11.22 6.58
N ALA A 64 24.81 -10.28 6.62
CA ALA A 64 23.70 -10.27 7.56
C ALA A 64 22.34 -10.58 6.94
N MET A 65 22.16 -10.32 5.62
CA MET A 65 20.88 -10.44 4.96
C MET A 65 20.33 -11.86 4.95
N ASN A 66 18.99 -11.94 4.96
CA ASN A 66 18.28 -13.19 4.72
C ASN A 66 18.15 -13.43 3.22
N ARG A 67 18.83 -14.46 2.72
CA ARG A 67 18.77 -14.88 1.31
C ARG A 67 17.55 -15.74 0.98
N ASN A 68 16.92 -16.34 1.99
CA ASN A 68 15.68 -17.12 1.83
C ASN A 68 14.45 -16.20 1.98
N TYR A 69 14.33 -15.25 1.08
CA TYR A 69 13.24 -14.27 1.05
C TYR A 69 12.04 -14.77 0.24
N SER A 70 10.87 -14.16 0.49
CA SER A 70 9.68 -14.34 -0.32
C SER A 70 9.43 -13.08 -1.16
N ALA A 71 9.17 -13.25 -2.44
CA ALA A 71 8.83 -12.18 -3.36
C ALA A 71 7.72 -12.61 -4.31
N LEU A 72 7.07 -11.65 -4.95
CA LEU A 72 6.11 -11.87 -6.03
C LEU A 72 6.77 -11.58 -7.37
N HIS A 73 6.36 -12.29 -8.40
CA HIS A 73 6.77 -12.01 -9.77
C HIS A 73 5.64 -11.32 -10.53
N ARG A 74 5.97 -10.29 -11.29
CA ARG A 74 5.03 -9.57 -12.13
C ARG A 74 4.40 -10.54 -13.13
N GLY A 75 3.06 -10.63 -13.14
CA GLY A 75 2.31 -11.57 -14.02
C GLY A 75 1.92 -12.90 -13.38
N SER A 76 2.37 -13.19 -12.14
CA SER A 76 1.86 -14.35 -11.37
C SER A 76 0.47 -14.08 -10.78
N GLU A 77 -0.18 -15.13 -10.26
CA GLU A 77 -1.42 -14.98 -9.46
C GLU A 77 -1.14 -14.27 -8.13
N ILE A 78 -1.01 -12.94 -8.20
CA ILE A 78 -0.60 -12.07 -7.10
C ILE A 78 -1.55 -12.21 -5.90
N ALA A 79 -2.87 -12.34 -6.15
CA ALA A 79 -3.87 -12.37 -5.08
C ALA A 79 -3.75 -13.60 -4.17
N ALA A 80 -3.58 -14.79 -4.75
CA ALA A 80 -3.42 -16.04 -3.97
C ALA A 80 -2.09 -16.03 -3.20
N SER A 81 -1.01 -15.63 -3.86
CA SER A 81 0.34 -15.57 -3.27
C SER A 81 0.43 -14.56 -2.12
N LEU A 82 -0.23 -13.39 -2.24
CA LEU A 82 -0.26 -12.41 -1.16
C LEU A 82 -1.11 -12.85 0.03
N ARG A 83 -2.18 -13.59 -0.20
CA ARG A 83 -2.97 -14.17 0.90
C ARG A 83 -2.10 -15.13 1.72
N ASP A 84 -1.34 -16.01 1.07
CA ASP A 84 -0.40 -16.91 1.74
C ASP A 84 0.68 -16.13 2.52
N MET A 85 1.28 -15.13 1.89
CA MET A 85 2.30 -14.29 2.52
C MET A 85 1.76 -13.53 3.74
N ARG A 86 0.49 -13.08 3.72
CA ARG A 86 -0.19 -12.51 4.90
C ARG A 86 -0.36 -13.50 6.02
N ILE A 87 -0.82 -14.72 5.71
CA ILE A 87 -0.98 -15.79 6.71
C ILE A 87 0.36 -16.09 7.37
N ARG A 88 1.45 -16.08 6.60
CA ARG A 88 2.83 -16.23 7.09
C ARG A 88 3.38 -15.00 7.82
N GLY A 89 2.61 -13.93 7.96
CA GLY A 89 2.98 -12.71 8.68
C GLY A 89 3.98 -11.81 7.95
N LEU A 90 4.19 -12.01 6.65
CA LEU A 90 5.07 -11.16 5.84
C LEU A 90 4.41 -9.80 5.62
N ARG A 91 5.06 -8.74 6.09
CA ARG A 91 4.53 -7.37 6.06
C ARG A 91 4.93 -6.59 4.83
N LEU A 92 6.18 -6.74 4.37
CA LEU A 92 6.68 -6.17 3.13
C LEU A 92 6.99 -7.27 2.14
N VAL A 93 6.40 -7.18 0.95
CA VAL A 93 6.55 -8.16 -0.12
C VAL A 93 7.08 -7.44 -1.36
N PRO A 94 8.34 -7.70 -1.76
CA PRO A 94 8.88 -7.20 -3.00
C PRO A 94 8.18 -7.82 -4.21
N VAL A 95 7.98 -7.02 -5.26
CA VAL A 95 7.51 -7.48 -6.57
C VAL A 95 8.68 -7.36 -7.54
N LEU A 96 8.98 -8.45 -8.21
CA LEU A 96 10.12 -8.58 -9.11
C LEU A 96 9.67 -8.68 -10.57
N ASP A 97 10.49 -8.17 -11.49
CA ASP A 97 10.33 -8.39 -12.92
C ASP A 97 10.93 -9.76 -13.36
N ALA A 98 10.91 -10.02 -14.66
CA ALA A 98 11.48 -11.25 -15.25
C ALA A 98 13.01 -11.36 -15.08
N TYR A 99 13.69 -10.27 -14.76
CA TYR A 99 15.13 -10.20 -14.52
C TYR A 99 15.48 -10.15 -13.04
N ASN A 100 14.54 -10.48 -12.16
CA ASN A 100 14.68 -10.47 -10.70
C ASN A 100 14.93 -9.07 -10.10
N ARG A 101 14.62 -7.98 -10.84
CA ARG A 101 14.76 -6.61 -10.35
C ARG A 101 13.52 -6.18 -9.58
N VAL A 102 13.73 -5.41 -8.52
CA VAL A 102 12.65 -4.89 -7.67
C VAL A 102 11.90 -3.78 -8.40
N VAL A 103 10.65 -4.04 -8.80
CA VAL A 103 9.79 -3.07 -9.49
C VAL A 103 8.82 -2.35 -8.55
N SER A 104 8.42 -3.00 -7.46
CA SER A 104 7.60 -2.38 -6.41
C SER A 104 7.73 -3.14 -5.09
N ILE A 105 7.23 -2.54 -4.02
CA ILE A 105 7.16 -3.17 -2.69
C ILE A 105 5.73 -3.00 -2.17
N ILE A 106 5.08 -4.10 -1.83
CA ILE A 106 3.72 -4.14 -1.31
C ILE A 106 3.76 -4.24 0.22
N ASP A 107 3.12 -3.29 0.91
CA ASP A 107 2.81 -3.43 2.33
C ASP A 107 1.49 -4.18 2.48
N THR A 108 1.56 -5.41 2.99
CA THR A 108 0.40 -6.30 3.13
C THR A 108 -0.63 -5.82 4.16
N HIS A 109 -0.30 -4.88 5.02
CA HIS A 109 -1.24 -4.28 5.99
C HIS A 109 -2.03 -3.12 5.39
N VAL A 110 -1.38 -2.33 4.50
CA VAL A 110 -2.02 -1.19 3.83
C VAL A 110 -2.78 -1.68 2.61
N THR A 111 -2.17 -2.54 1.82
CA THR A 111 -2.75 -3.07 0.58
C THR A 111 -3.65 -4.26 0.90
N ARG A 112 -4.92 -4.02 1.17
CA ARG A 112 -5.90 -5.09 1.45
C ARG A 112 -6.44 -5.75 0.19
N THR A 113 -6.46 -5.03 -0.93
CA THR A 113 -6.88 -5.53 -2.25
C THR A 113 -5.78 -5.30 -3.28
N ILE A 114 -5.51 -6.31 -4.10
CA ILE A 114 -4.50 -6.28 -5.16
C ILE A 114 -5.16 -6.51 -6.52
N LEU A 115 -6.44 -6.82 -6.50
CA LEU A 115 -7.20 -6.95 -7.72
C LEU A 115 -7.31 -5.57 -8.38
N PRO A 116 -7.11 -5.46 -9.71
CA PRO A 116 -7.37 -4.23 -10.45
C PRO A 116 -8.89 -4.03 -10.54
N VAL A 117 -9.50 -3.71 -9.41
CA VAL A 117 -10.95 -3.51 -9.28
C VAL A 117 -11.24 -2.03 -9.39
N ARG A 118 -12.20 -1.69 -10.23
CA ARG A 118 -12.82 -0.37 -10.29
C ARG A 118 -14.14 -0.42 -9.53
N ALA A 119 -14.39 0.57 -8.68
CA ALA A 119 -15.68 0.74 -8.04
C ALA A 119 -16.54 1.75 -8.82
N ILE A 120 -17.84 1.45 -8.94
CA ILE A 120 -18.83 2.39 -9.47
C ILE A 120 -19.88 2.60 -8.40
N LEU A 121 -20.01 3.86 -7.93
CA LEU A 121 -21.04 4.27 -6.97
C LEU A 121 -22.17 4.97 -7.72
N MET A 122 -23.37 4.43 -7.62
CA MET A 122 -24.57 5.03 -8.25
C MET A 122 -25.18 6.08 -7.32
N ALA A 123 -25.06 7.36 -7.67
CA ALA A 123 -25.51 8.50 -6.87
C ALA A 123 -26.64 9.34 -7.52
N GLY A 124 -27.24 8.85 -8.61
CA GLY A 124 -28.21 9.62 -9.40
C GLY A 124 -29.67 9.61 -8.90
N GLY A 125 -29.97 8.95 -7.77
CA GLY A 125 -31.34 8.81 -7.27
C GLY A 125 -31.85 10.04 -6.54
N LYS A 126 -33.20 10.34 -6.68
CA LYS A 126 -33.88 11.48 -6.04
C LYS A 126 -34.03 11.37 -4.52
N GLY A 127 -33.78 10.19 -3.92
CA GLY A 127 -33.85 10.01 -2.47
C GLY A 127 -35.22 10.29 -1.85
N GLU A 128 -36.35 10.03 -2.56
CA GLU A 128 -37.71 10.43 -2.19
C GLU A 128 -38.16 10.02 -0.79
N ARG A 129 -37.63 8.89 -0.28
CA ARG A 129 -37.93 8.38 1.06
C ARG A 129 -37.36 9.25 2.18
N LEU A 130 -36.42 10.14 1.86
CA LEU A 130 -35.74 11.01 2.82
C LEU A 130 -36.19 12.47 2.70
N ARG A 131 -37.27 12.75 1.97
CA ARG A 131 -37.85 14.09 1.93
C ARG A 131 -38.36 14.53 3.31
N PRO A 132 -38.17 15.81 3.68
CA PRO A 132 -37.78 16.95 2.85
C PRO A 132 -36.24 17.13 2.66
N LEU A 133 -35.38 16.38 3.35
CA LEU A 133 -33.92 16.56 3.34
C LEU A 133 -33.34 16.50 1.92
N THR A 134 -33.91 15.67 1.06
CA THR A 134 -33.39 15.43 -0.30
C THR A 134 -34.02 16.33 -1.37
N LEU A 135 -34.76 17.37 -0.97
CA LEU A 135 -35.27 18.36 -1.92
C LEU A 135 -34.19 19.30 -2.44
N THR A 136 -33.23 19.65 -1.59
CA THR A 136 -32.15 20.60 -1.87
C THR A 136 -30.75 20.00 -1.84
N THR A 137 -30.61 18.82 -1.24
CA THR A 137 -29.32 18.14 -1.08
C THR A 137 -29.41 16.70 -1.59
N PRO A 138 -28.57 16.24 -2.51
CA PRO A 138 -28.65 14.87 -2.98
C PRO A 138 -28.32 13.89 -1.83
N LYS A 139 -29.03 12.77 -1.78
CA LYS A 139 -28.88 11.78 -0.69
C LYS A 139 -27.41 11.44 -0.35
N PRO A 140 -26.51 11.25 -1.33
CA PRO A 140 -25.12 10.92 -1.03
C PRO A 140 -24.38 12.01 -0.24
N LEU A 141 -24.79 13.27 -0.34
CA LEU A 141 -24.21 14.41 0.39
C LEU A 141 -24.87 14.70 1.74
N LEU A 142 -25.92 13.96 2.12
CA LEU A 142 -26.46 14.07 3.47
C LEU A 142 -25.40 13.68 4.49
N GLN A 143 -25.31 14.46 5.57
CA GLN A 143 -24.33 14.27 6.61
C GLN A 143 -24.71 13.11 7.55
N VAL A 144 -23.72 12.27 7.87
CA VAL A 144 -23.75 11.28 8.95
C VAL A 144 -22.54 11.54 9.83
N GLY A 145 -22.80 12.08 11.02
CA GLY A 145 -21.73 12.65 11.83
C GLY A 145 -21.20 13.95 11.22
N ASP A 146 -19.94 14.01 10.96
CA ASP A 146 -19.20 15.16 10.43
C ASP A 146 -18.91 15.08 8.92
N ARG A 147 -19.38 14.03 8.23
CA ARG A 147 -19.10 13.77 6.82
C ARG A 147 -20.28 13.30 6.01
N ALA A 148 -20.22 13.47 4.69
CA ALA A 148 -21.25 13.00 3.77
C ALA A 148 -21.28 11.45 3.71
N ILE A 149 -22.48 10.89 3.47
CA ILE A 149 -22.66 9.44 3.31
C ILE A 149 -21.68 8.86 2.28
N ILE A 150 -21.50 9.57 1.16
CA ILE A 150 -20.66 9.08 0.08
C ILE A 150 -19.18 9.04 0.46
N ASP A 151 -18.72 9.94 1.34
CA ASP A 151 -17.34 9.99 1.81
C ASP A 151 -17.00 8.77 2.66
N HIS A 152 -17.93 8.31 3.50
CA HIS A 152 -17.78 7.05 4.25
C HIS A 152 -17.63 5.84 3.31
N ASN A 153 -18.40 5.82 2.20
CA ASN A 153 -18.30 4.74 1.22
C ASN A 153 -16.94 4.76 0.49
N ILE A 154 -16.47 5.95 0.08
CA ILE A 154 -15.18 6.11 -0.59
C ILE A 154 -14.04 5.75 0.36
N GLU A 155 -14.11 6.18 1.62
CA GLU A 155 -13.11 5.80 2.63
C GLU A 155 -13.08 4.28 2.85
N ALA A 156 -14.24 3.62 2.92
CA ALA A 156 -14.30 2.17 3.03
C ALA A 156 -13.65 1.46 1.82
N LEU A 157 -13.87 1.95 0.59
CA LEU A 157 -13.23 1.46 -0.62
C LEU A 157 -11.71 1.70 -0.58
N ALA A 158 -11.29 2.92 -0.24
CA ALA A 158 -9.87 3.28 -0.10
C ALA A 158 -9.17 2.42 0.96
N SER A 159 -9.84 2.14 2.08
CA SER A 159 -9.29 1.33 3.17
C SER A 159 -8.98 -0.11 2.77
N VAL A 160 -9.62 -0.63 1.73
CA VAL A 160 -9.35 -1.95 1.15
C VAL A 160 -8.47 -1.89 -0.11
N GLY A 161 -7.97 -0.69 -0.47
CA GLY A 161 -7.02 -0.48 -1.56
C GLY A 161 -7.67 -0.24 -2.94
N ILE A 162 -8.97 0.05 -2.99
CA ILE A 162 -9.66 0.44 -4.23
C ILE A 162 -9.56 1.95 -4.38
N SER A 163 -8.79 2.43 -5.36
CA SER A 163 -8.56 3.85 -5.63
C SER A 163 -9.12 4.32 -6.98
N ASP A 164 -9.53 3.40 -7.87
CA ASP A 164 -10.22 3.77 -9.13
C ASP A 164 -11.73 3.75 -8.87
N VAL A 165 -12.28 4.90 -8.49
CA VAL A 165 -13.68 5.09 -8.11
C VAL A 165 -14.35 6.03 -9.10
N THR A 166 -15.48 5.58 -9.66
CA THR A 166 -16.36 6.38 -10.52
C THR A 166 -17.70 6.57 -9.82
N VAL A 167 -18.23 7.80 -9.83
CA VAL A 167 -19.56 8.10 -9.28
C VAL A 167 -20.47 8.52 -10.43
N THR A 168 -21.60 7.79 -10.60
CA THR A 168 -22.60 8.20 -11.59
C THR A 168 -23.61 9.14 -10.95
N VAL A 169 -23.79 10.31 -11.54
CA VAL A 169 -24.63 11.39 -11.04
C VAL A 169 -25.83 11.65 -11.96
N ASN A 170 -26.92 12.22 -11.45
CA ASN A 170 -28.08 12.66 -12.22
C ASN A 170 -28.83 13.76 -11.46
N TYR A 171 -29.57 13.39 -10.39
CA TYR A 171 -30.31 14.35 -9.59
C TYR A 171 -29.38 15.23 -8.76
N LEU A 172 -29.49 16.58 -8.92
CA LEU A 172 -28.60 17.56 -8.30
C LEU A 172 -27.11 17.26 -8.56
N ALA A 173 -26.77 16.89 -9.81
CA ALA A 173 -25.45 16.45 -10.22
C ALA A 173 -24.36 17.49 -9.90
N GLU A 174 -24.64 18.77 -10.12
CA GLU A 174 -23.70 19.88 -9.92
C GLU A 174 -23.10 19.89 -8.49
N GLN A 175 -23.90 19.58 -7.48
CA GLN A 175 -23.42 19.53 -6.09
C GLN A 175 -22.46 18.37 -5.84
N LEU A 176 -22.65 17.23 -6.50
CA LEU A 176 -21.75 16.08 -6.41
C LEU A 176 -20.45 16.34 -7.20
N GLU A 177 -20.54 16.97 -8.37
CA GLU A 177 -19.38 17.36 -9.17
C GLU A 177 -18.52 18.40 -8.43
N GLU A 178 -19.15 19.39 -7.78
CA GLU A 178 -18.45 20.35 -6.93
C GLU A 178 -17.76 19.65 -5.72
N HIS A 179 -18.46 18.75 -5.06
CA HIS A 179 -17.94 17.99 -3.92
C HIS A 179 -16.67 17.19 -4.29
N PHE A 180 -16.67 16.57 -5.48
CA PHE A 180 -15.55 15.77 -5.96
C PHE A 180 -14.48 16.57 -6.73
N SER A 181 -14.60 17.90 -6.75
CA SER A 181 -13.53 18.78 -7.28
C SER A 181 -12.20 18.62 -6.52
N THR A 182 -12.25 18.08 -5.30
CA THR A 182 -11.11 17.72 -4.47
C THR A 182 -11.13 16.24 -4.12
N PRO A 183 -9.95 15.61 -3.94
CA PRO A 183 -9.87 14.20 -3.56
C PRO A 183 -10.56 13.90 -2.22
N VAL A 184 -11.33 12.83 -2.15
CA VAL A 184 -11.96 12.33 -0.92
C VAL A 184 -11.17 11.14 -0.39
N SER A 185 -10.69 11.22 0.86
CA SER A 185 -9.87 10.17 1.49
C SER A 185 -8.65 9.75 0.65
N GLY A 186 -8.07 10.71 -0.11
CA GLY A 186 -6.93 10.46 -0.99
C GLY A 186 -7.27 9.75 -2.31
N VAL A 187 -8.57 9.67 -2.66
CA VAL A 187 -9.07 9.09 -3.92
C VAL A 187 -9.56 10.20 -4.83
N ASP A 188 -9.03 10.27 -6.05
CA ASP A 188 -9.55 11.09 -7.13
C ASP A 188 -10.78 10.39 -7.73
N VAL A 189 -11.96 10.96 -7.51
CA VAL A 189 -13.25 10.43 -7.98
C VAL A 189 -13.52 10.92 -9.40
N LYS A 190 -13.99 10.02 -10.27
CA LYS A 190 -14.35 10.30 -11.67
C LYS A 190 -15.86 10.36 -11.84
#